data_5886922cc7b5b1c250d1f1d9e99c4281
#
_entry.id   5886922cc7b5b1c250d1f1d9e99c4281
#
_cell.length_a   1.000
_cell.length_b   1.000
_cell.length_c   1.000
_cell.angle_alpha   90.00
_cell.angle_beta   90.00
_cell.angle_gamma   90.00
#
_symmetry.space_group_name_H-M   'P 1'
#
loop_
_entity.id
_entity.type
_entity.pdbx_description
1 polymer ?
#
loop_
_entity_poly.entity_id
_entity_poly.type
_entity_poly.pdbx_seq_one_letter_code
_entity_poly.pdbx_strand_id
1 'polypeptide(L)'
;PKYEEVLVLNGDMPLIQAEELKKFDLDATIVMSVLELQSADGYGRVIIENGNVKKIVEQKDATEQELAITTANAGIYQFETKFLLENLPKLNNNNAQKEYYITDLIEMAIEQGKVLKPLVVNEENFKGVNSKVELADAEVIHQNRIKKEFLKAGVIMRLPDTIYIEEGVQIEGESIIENGVSLLGNSKIVNSHIKTNSVVEDSIVVDSDVGPMGRIRPGSELNKTHIGNFVETKKAILNGVKAGHLSYLGDCSIDEGTNIGCGTITCNYDGVNKHQTIIGKNVFVGSDT
;
A
#
# COMPACT_ATOMS: atom_id res chain seq x y z
N PRO A 1 32.21 -13.11 -3.25
CA PRO A 1 30.82 -12.81 -2.90
C PRO A 1 29.87 -13.85 -3.48
N LYS A 2 28.70 -14.03 -2.89
CA LYS A 2 27.67 -14.99 -3.32
C LYS A 2 26.89 -14.48 -4.53
N TYR A 3 26.86 -13.16 -4.70
CA TYR A 3 26.08 -12.46 -5.73
C TYR A 3 27.00 -11.61 -6.59
N GLU A 4 26.69 -11.49 -7.86
CA GLU A 4 27.48 -10.71 -8.83
C GLU A 4 27.14 -9.23 -8.78
N GLU A 5 25.91 -8.91 -8.35
CA GLU A 5 25.36 -7.56 -8.28
C GLU A 5 24.73 -7.25 -6.94
N VAL A 6 24.71 -5.99 -6.57
CA VAL A 6 24.07 -5.44 -5.36
C VAL A 6 23.19 -4.26 -5.75
N LEU A 7 21.92 -4.33 -5.41
CA LEU A 7 20.98 -3.22 -5.54
C LEU A 7 20.89 -2.47 -4.20
N VAL A 8 21.12 -1.17 -4.24
CA VAL A 8 21.06 -0.26 -3.09
C VAL A 8 19.85 0.64 -3.23
N LEU A 9 18.96 0.57 -2.22
CA LEU A 9 17.73 1.35 -2.17
C LEU A 9 17.75 2.28 -0.96
N ASN A 10 17.16 3.47 -1.12
CA ASN A 10 16.87 4.35 0.00
C ASN A 10 15.66 3.82 0.79
N GLY A 11 15.75 3.89 2.13
CA GLY A 11 14.70 3.38 3.02
C GLY A 11 13.45 4.29 3.12
N ASP A 12 13.49 5.46 2.52
CA ASP A 12 12.44 6.49 2.55
C ASP A 12 11.61 6.56 1.25
N MET A 13 11.66 5.54 0.40
CA MET A 13 10.94 5.47 -0.88
C MET A 13 9.82 4.40 -0.85
N PRO A 14 8.68 4.66 -0.21
CA PRO A 14 7.66 3.64 0.05
C PRO A 14 6.85 3.22 -1.19
N LEU A 15 6.93 3.96 -2.30
CA LEU A 15 6.10 3.75 -3.49
C LEU A 15 6.75 2.88 -4.57
N ILE A 16 7.98 2.42 -4.35
CA ILE A 16 8.71 1.59 -5.31
C ILE A 16 7.96 0.27 -5.55
N GLN A 17 7.82 -0.09 -6.81
CA GLN A 17 7.21 -1.34 -7.24
C GLN A 17 8.28 -2.37 -7.60
N ALA A 18 8.02 -3.64 -7.33
CA ALA A 18 8.95 -4.73 -7.63
C ALA A 18 9.32 -4.80 -9.14
N GLU A 19 8.37 -4.45 -10.01
CA GLU A 19 8.57 -4.40 -11.46
C GLU A 19 9.57 -3.32 -11.88
N GLU A 20 9.67 -2.21 -11.13
CA GLU A 20 10.68 -1.17 -11.38
C GLU A 20 12.08 -1.68 -11.04
N LEU A 21 12.21 -2.44 -9.94
CA LEU A 21 13.50 -2.99 -9.52
C LEU A 21 14.04 -4.04 -10.51
N LYS A 22 13.17 -4.78 -11.19
CA LYS A 22 13.58 -5.74 -12.24
C LYS A 22 14.19 -5.08 -13.47
N LYS A 23 14.00 -3.78 -13.68
CA LYS A 23 14.58 -3.02 -14.79
C LYS A 23 16.07 -2.71 -14.61
N PHE A 24 16.60 -2.91 -13.42
CA PHE A 24 18.03 -2.73 -13.11
C PHE A 24 18.92 -3.89 -13.60
N ASP A 25 18.51 -4.61 -14.62
CA ASP A 25 19.25 -5.70 -15.27
C ASP A 25 19.90 -5.17 -16.55
N LEU A 26 20.91 -4.31 -16.41
CA LEU A 26 21.67 -3.75 -17.51
C LEU A 26 23.16 -4.14 -17.37
N ASP A 27 23.77 -4.52 -18.47
CA ASP A 27 25.22 -4.84 -18.53
C ASP A 27 26.06 -3.56 -18.32
N ALA A 28 26.38 -3.26 -17.07
CA ALA A 28 27.14 -2.08 -16.65
C ALA A 28 27.78 -2.29 -15.28
N THR A 29 28.88 -1.58 -15.01
CA THR A 29 29.52 -1.59 -13.67
C THR A 29 28.60 -0.94 -12.64
N ILE A 30 27.87 0.10 -13.04
CA ILE A 30 26.82 0.74 -12.22
C ILE A 30 25.61 1.05 -13.11
N VAL A 31 24.42 0.70 -12.62
CA VAL A 31 23.16 1.24 -13.14
C VAL A 31 22.62 2.22 -12.12
N MET A 32 22.27 3.39 -12.58
CA MET A 32 21.80 4.50 -11.75
C MET A 32 20.40 4.92 -12.16
N SER A 33 19.47 4.96 -11.21
CA SER A 33 18.14 5.53 -11.48
C SER A 33 18.21 7.04 -11.70
N VAL A 34 17.53 7.53 -12.74
CA VAL A 34 17.43 8.94 -13.08
C VAL A 34 15.98 9.33 -13.33
N LEU A 35 15.60 10.53 -12.88
CA LEU A 35 14.33 11.15 -13.17
C LEU A 35 14.48 12.08 -14.38
N GLU A 36 13.46 12.11 -15.23
CA GLU A 36 13.28 13.16 -16.24
C GLU A 36 12.18 14.11 -15.75
N LEU A 37 12.58 15.27 -15.24
CA LEU A 37 11.70 16.25 -14.61
C LEU A 37 11.36 17.39 -15.55
N GLN A 38 10.26 18.11 -15.31
CA GLN A 38 9.99 19.37 -15.99
C GLN A 38 10.92 20.49 -15.50
N SER A 39 11.26 20.47 -14.21
CA SER A 39 12.31 21.28 -13.58
C SER A 39 13.03 20.41 -12.56
N ALA A 40 14.35 20.39 -12.61
CA ALA A 40 15.17 19.65 -11.65
C ALA A 40 15.63 20.53 -10.47
N ASP A 41 14.92 21.62 -10.16
CA ASP A 41 15.25 22.53 -9.05
C ASP A 41 15.25 21.76 -7.72
N GLY A 42 16.33 21.96 -6.97
CA GLY A 42 16.56 21.23 -5.71
C GLY A 42 17.29 19.90 -5.84
N TYR A 43 17.48 19.38 -7.06
CA TYR A 43 18.14 18.10 -7.30
C TYR A 43 19.53 18.27 -7.89
N GLY A 44 20.41 17.28 -7.66
CA GLY A 44 21.65 17.11 -8.43
C GLY A 44 21.35 16.71 -9.88
N ARG A 45 22.00 17.36 -10.85
CA ARG A 45 21.85 17.05 -12.28
C ARG A 45 22.70 15.87 -12.68
N VAL A 46 22.14 15.01 -13.50
CA VAL A 46 22.86 13.86 -14.07
C VAL A 46 23.15 14.14 -15.54
N ILE A 47 24.43 14.27 -15.88
CA ILE A 47 24.87 14.52 -17.24
C ILE A 47 25.03 13.19 -17.95
N ILE A 48 24.31 13.00 -19.04
CA ILE A 48 24.28 11.77 -19.83
C ILE A 48 24.80 12.07 -21.23
N GLU A 49 25.82 11.34 -21.68
CA GLU A 49 26.37 11.44 -23.03
C GLU A 49 26.53 10.03 -23.63
N ASN A 50 26.09 9.88 -24.87
CA ASN A 50 26.13 8.60 -25.61
C ASN A 50 25.52 7.42 -24.80
N GLY A 51 24.44 7.70 -24.05
CA GLY A 51 23.76 6.71 -23.23
C GLY A 51 24.50 6.26 -21.97
N ASN A 52 25.51 7.00 -21.52
CA ASN A 52 26.23 6.74 -20.28
C ASN A 52 26.22 7.97 -19.37
N VAL A 53 26.19 7.75 -18.06
CA VAL A 53 26.36 8.82 -17.07
C VAL A 53 27.81 9.29 -17.10
N LYS A 54 28.01 10.61 -17.22
CA LYS A 54 29.32 11.26 -17.29
C LYS A 54 29.67 12.07 -16.05
N LYS A 55 28.67 12.62 -15.39
CA LYS A 55 28.87 13.47 -14.22
C LYS A 55 27.58 13.63 -13.45
N ILE A 56 27.67 13.80 -12.13
CA ILE A 56 26.61 14.34 -11.28
C ILE A 56 27.07 15.70 -10.79
N VAL A 57 26.22 16.71 -10.89
CA VAL A 57 26.52 18.09 -10.46
C VAL A 57 25.43 18.56 -9.52
N GLU A 58 25.80 18.89 -8.29
CA GLU A 58 24.87 19.47 -7.34
C GLU A 58 24.39 20.85 -7.82
N GLN A 59 23.14 21.21 -7.52
CA GLN A 59 22.54 22.46 -8.01
C GLN A 59 23.37 23.71 -7.70
N LYS A 60 23.97 23.77 -6.51
CA LYS A 60 24.79 24.91 -6.07
C LYS A 60 26.12 25.05 -6.79
N ASP A 61 26.61 23.99 -7.41
CA ASP A 61 27.89 23.91 -8.10
C ASP A 61 27.72 23.85 -9.63
N ALA A 62 26.45 23.87 -10.10
CA ALA A 62 26.12 23.77 -11.52
C ALA A 62 26.26 25.10 -12.26
N THR A 63 26.81 25.06 -13.47
CA THR A 63 26.81 26.19 -14.41
C THR A 63 25.39 26.44 -14.96
N GLU A 64 25.15 27.60 -15.60
CA GLU A 64 23.88 27.92 -16.24
C GLU A 64 23.44 26.84 -17.26
N GLN A 65 24.40 26.27 -18.00
CA GLN A 65 24.14 25.20 -18.96
C GLN A 65 23.76 23.89 -18.26
N GLU A 66 24.39 23.54 -17.15
CA GLU A 66 24.09 22.37 -16.35
C GLU A 66 22.76 22.53 -15.60
N LEU A 67 22.38 23.73 -15.19
CA LEU A 67 21.06 24.00 -14.59
C LEU A 67 19.89 23.78 -15.56
N ALA A 68 20.13 23.90 -16.86
CA ALA A 68 19.10 23.60 -17.88
C ALA A 68 18.85 22.09 -18.07
N ILE A 69 19.70 21.23 -17.50
CA ILE A 69 19.54 19.78 -17.57
C ILE A 69 18.39 19.34 -16.64
N THR A 70 17.46 18.57 -17.17
CA THR A 70 16.25 18.10 -16.46
C THR A 70 16.38 16.70 -15.90
N THR A 71 17.49 16.00 -16.17
CA THR A 71 17.77 14.69 -15.59
C THR A 71 18.36 14.83 -14.19
N ALA A 72 17.71 14.15 -13.22
CA ALA A 72 18.09 14.19 -11.82
C ALA A 72 18.40 12.81 -11.26
N ASN A 73 19.22 12.74 -10.22
CA ASN A 73 19.51 11.51 -9.50
C ASN A 73 18.30 11.06 -8.70
N ALA A 74 17.82 9.83 -8.94
CA ALA A 74 16.70 9.23 -8.22
C ALA A 74 17.13 8.40 -6.98
N GLY A 75 18.43 8.22 -6.75
CA GLY A 75 18.97 7.67 -5.50
C GLY A 75 18.98 6.14 -5.37
N ILE A 76 18.65 5.39 -6.42
CA ILE A 76 18.77 3.93 -6.42
C ILE A 76 19.85 3.50 -7.38
N TYR A 77 20.67 2.55 -6.94
CA TYR A 77 21.85 2.11 -7.68
C TYR A 77 21.98 0.61 -7.67
N GLN A 78 22.30 0.03 -8.81
CA GLN A 78 22.84 -1.33 -8.91
C GLN A 78 24.34 -1.23 -9.15
N PHE A 79 25.13 -1.97 -8.38
CA PHE A 79 26.58 -2.06 -8.50
C PHE A 79 27.00 -3.47 -8.86
N GLU A 80 27.98 -3.59 -9.74
CA GLU A 80 28.79 -4.81 -9.82
C GLU A 80 29.47 -5.04 -8.47
N THR A 81 29.27 -6.21 -7.87
CA THR A 81 29.77 -6.50 -6.50
C THR A 81 31.29 -6.36 -6.41
N LYS A 82 32.01 -6.76 -7.45
CA LYS A 82 33.47 -6.64 -7.49
C LYS A 82 33.89 -5.17 -7.38
N PHE A 83 33.30 -4.29 -8.18
CA PHE A 83 33.57 -2.86 -8.13
C PHE A 83 33.27 -2.28 -6.75
N LEU A 84 32.10 -2.64 -6.18
CA LEU A 84 31.68 -2.16 -4.87
C LEU A 84 32.69 -2.55 -3.77
N LEU A 85 33.13 -3.81 -3.73
CA LEU A 85 34.09 -4.31 -2.73
C LEU A 85 35.48 -3.67 -2.87
N GLU A 86 35.91 -3.36 -4.08
CA GLU A 86 37.21 -2.73 -4.35
C GLU A 86 37.26 -1.24 -3.97
N ASN A 87 36.11 -0.54 -4.04
CA ASN A 87 36.04 0.91 -3.91
C ASN A 87 35.35 1.38 -2.61
N LEU A 88 34.45 0.61 -2.01
CA LEU A 88 33.80 0.95 -0.75
C LEU A 88 34.79 1.29 0.39
N PRO A 89 35.90 0.56 0.58
CA PRO A 89 36.90 0.90 1.59
C PRO A 89 37.67 2.21 1.35
N LYS A 90 37.58 2.78 0.14
CA LYS A 90 38.25 4.04 -0.24
C LYS A 90 37.42 5.28 0.03
N LEU A 91 36.12 5.07 0.33
CA LEU A 91 35.25 6.20 0.72
C LEU A 91 35.82 6.87 1.96
N ASN A 92 35.67 8.19 2.00
CA ASN A 92 36.05 8.99 3.15
C ASN A 92 34.89 9.92 3.56
N ASN A 93 35.01 10.53 4.71
CA ASN A 93 34.02 11.46 5.25
C ASN A 93 34.58 12.90 5.35
N ASN A 94 35.52 13.26 4.48
CA ASN A 94 36.15 14.57 4.47
C ASN A 94 35.27 15.63 3.79
N ASN A 95 33.98 15.68 4.15
CA ASN A 95 32.98 16.63 3.66
C ASN A 95 32.39 17.43 4.84
N ALA A 96 31.54 18.42 4.53
CA ALA A 96 30.97 19.32 5.53
C ALA A 96 30.09 18.58 6.55
N GLN A 97 29.42 17.51 6.17
CA GLN A 97 28.54 16.69 7.02
C GLN A 97 29.29 15.58 7.77
N LYS A 98 30.55 15.31 7.42
CA LYS A 98 31.36 14.18 7.94
C LYS A 98 30.68 12.81 7.74
N GLU A 99 30.01 12.65 6.62
CA GLU A 99 29.28 11.45 6.24
C GLU A 99 29.93 10.77 5.02
N TYR A 100 29.71 9.45 4.89
CA TYR A 100 30.12 8.70 3.70
C TYR A 100 28.99 8.78 2.65
N TYR A 101 29.34 9.25 1.44
CA TYR A 101 28.38 9.36 0.36
C TYR A 101 28.54 8.22 -0.64
N ILE A 102 27.46 7.53 -0.94
CA ILE A 102 27.45 6.48 -1.96
C ILE A 102 27.69 7.07 -3.37
N THR A 103 27.34 8.33 -3.57
CA THR A 103 27.59 9.06 -4.81
C THR A 103 29.06 9.23 -5.13
N ASP A 104 29.96 9.19 -4.13
CA ASP A 104 31.41 9.21 -4.38
C ASP A 104 31.86 7.97 -5.19
N LEU A 105 31.15 6.84 -5.06
CA LEU A 105 31.41 5.65 -5.89
C LEU A 105 31.09 5.90 -7.36
N ILE A 106 30.15 6.77 -7.66
CA ILE A 106 29.80 7.17 -9.04
C ILE A 106 30.99 7.92 -9.66
N GLU A 107 31.53 8.89 -8.92
CA GLU A 107 32.70 9.66 -9.37
C GLU A 107 33.91 8.75 -9.58
N MET A 108 34.20 7.88 -8.61
CA MET A 108 35.30 6.89 -8.72
C MET A 108 35.14 6.00 -9.94
N ALA A 109 33.91 5.57 -10.26
CA ALA A 109 33.66 4.74 -11.43
C ALA A 109 33.90 5.51 -12.74
N ILE A 110 33.50 6.77 -12.82
CA ILE A 110 33.74 7.66 -13.96
C ILE A 110 35.24 7.84 -14.16
N GLU A 111 35.99 8.17 -13.10
CA GLU A 111 37.45 8.34 -13.13
C GLU A 111 38.19 7.06 -13.58
N GLN A 112 37.68 5.90 -13.21
CA GLN A 112 38.21 4.59 -13.62
C GLN A 112 37.79 4.16 -15.04
N GLY A 113 37.02 5.00 -15.75
CA GLY A 113 36.52 4.71 -17.10
C GLY A 113 35.53 3.54 -17.16
N LYS A 114 34.83 3.29 -16.06
CA LYS A 114 33.79 2.24 -15.98
C LYS A 114 32.51 2.62 -16.73
N VAL A 115 31.70 1.62 -17.08
CA VAL A 115 30.42 1.83 -17.73
C VAL A 115 29.34 2.11 -16.68
N LEU A 116 28.73 3.30 -16.78
CA LEU A 116 27.62 3.73 -15.96
C LEU A 116 26.39 3.97 -16.83
N LYS A 117 25.35 3.18 -16.63
CA LYS A 117 24.09 3.31 -17.38
C LYS A 117 23.02 4.07 -16.58
N PRO A 118 22.37 5.07 -17.17
CA PRO A 118 21.18 5.66 -16.59
C PRO A 118 19.98 4.74 -16.84
N LEU A 119 19.17 4.53 -15.83
CA LEU A 119 17.85 3.93 -15.92
C LEU A 119 16.81 5.02 -15.63
N VAL A 120 16.09 5.44 -16.66
CA VAL A 120 14.98 6.41 -16.49
C VAL A 120 13.83 5.72 -15.77
N VAL A 121 13.41 6.32 -14.66
CA VAL A 121 12.37 5.78 -13.78
C VAL A 121 11.20 6.76 -13.64
N ASN A 122 10.06 6.24 -13.19
CA ASN A 122 8.87 7.07 -12.97
C ASN A 122 9.01 7.89 -11.68
N GLU A 123 8.83 9.21 -11.77
CA GLU A 123 8.97 10.14 -10.64
C GLU A 123 8.09 9.75 -9.44
N GLU A 124 6.81 9.40 -9.69
CA GLU A 124 5.87 9.04 -8.63
C GLU A 124 6.31 7.80 -7.84
N ASN A 125 6.90 6.79 -8.53
CA ASN A 125 7.36 5.55 -7.91
C ASN A 125 8.63 5.74 -7.08
N PHE A 126 9.47 6.72 -7.44
CA PHE A 126 10.78 6.97 -6.84
C PHE A 126 10.81 8.21 -5.96
N LYS A 127 9.65 8.71 -5.57
CA LYS A 127 9.55 9.87 -4.66
C LYS A 127 9.96 9.46 -3.24
N GLY A 128 10.96 10.14 -2.70
CA GLY A 128 11.36 10.02 -1.28
C GLY A 128 10.37 10.74 -0.36
N VAL A 129 10.29 10.29 0.88
CA VAL A 129 9.43 10.85 1.94
C VAL A 129 10.29 11.41 3.06
N ASN A 130 10.39 12.74 3.13
CA ASN A 130 11.20 13.46 4.13
C ASN A 130 10.34 14.23 5.14
N SER A 131 9.04 14.31 4.92
CA SER A 131 8.10 15.06 5.75
C SER A 131 6.76 14.31 5.91
N LYS A 132 5.98 14.72 6.93
CA LYS A 132 4.62 14.17 7.10
C LYS A 132 3.66 14.57 5.98
N VAL A 133 3.93 15.67 5.29
CA VAL A 133 3.16 16.08 4.11
C VAL A 133 3.41 15.09 2.97
N GLU A 134 4.68 14.83 2.67
CA GLU A 134 5.06 13.86 1.62
C GLU A 134 4.59 12.43 1.96
N LEU A 135 4.57 12.06 3.25
CA LEU A 135 4.01 10.79 3.68
C LEU A 135 2.51 10.69 3.39
N ALA A 136 1.75 11.75 3.66
CA ALA A 136 0.32 11.80 3.36
C ALA A 136 0.07 11.74 1.84
N ASP A 137 0.87 12.45 1.04
CA ASP A 137 0.81 12.38 -0.43
C ASP A 137 1.09 10.94 -0.93
N ALA A 138 2.11 10.29 -0.37
CA ALA A 138 2.47 8.92 -0.72
C ALA A 138 1.34 7.94 -0.37
N GLU A 139 0.66 8.11 0.77
CA GLU A 139 -0.50 7.31 1.15
C GLU A 139 -1.66 7.46 0.14
N VAL A 140 -1.95 8.68 -0.31
CA VAL A 140 -2.98 8.94 -1.33
C VAL A 140 -2.64 8.21 -2.64
N ILE A 141 -1.39 8.30 -3.08
CA ILE A 141 -0.92 7.61 -4.29
C ILE A 141 -1.09 6.09 -4.14
N HIS A 142 -0.66 5.54 -3.01
CA HIS A 142 -0.78 4.11 -2.70
C HIS A 142 -2.24 3.64 -2.70
N GLN A 143 -3.12 4.35 -1.99
CA GLN A 143 -4.55 4.07 -1.96
C GLN A 143 -5.20 4.13 -3.35
N ASN A 144 -4.80 5.10 -4.17
CA ASN A 144 -5.32 5.21 -5.53
C ASN A 144 -4.87 4.04 -6.42
N ARG A 145 -3.68 3.50 -6.21
CA ARG A 145 -3.21 2.29 -6.92
C ARG A 145 -4.07 1.08 -6.57
N ILE A 146 -4.29 0.80 -5.28
CA ILE A 146 -5.13 -0.31 -4.81
C ILE A 146 -6.54 -0.19 -5.41
N LYS A 147 -7.19 0.96 -5.24
CA LYS A 147 -8.56 1.19 -5.74
C LYS A 147 -8.66 1.06 -7.26
N LYS A 148 -7.65 1.53 -8.00
CA LYS A 148 -7.60 1.45 -9.46
C LYS A 148 -7.61 0.00 -9.97
N GLU A 149 -6.93 -0.91 -9.30
CA GLU A 149 -6.93 -2.32 -9.69
C GLU A 149 -8.32 -2.96 -9.47
N PHE A 150 -9.00 -2.68 -8.36
CA PHE A 150 -10.36 -3.16 -8.14
C PHE A 150 -11.37 -2.55 -9.13
N LEU A 151 -11.25 -1.26 -9.44
CA LEU A 151 -12.10 -0.60 -10.45
C LEU A 151 -11.91 -1.23 -11.84
N LYS A 152 -10.69 -1.55 -12.24
CA LYS A 152 -10.40 -2.29 -13.49
C LYS A 152 -10.98 -3.70 -13.47
N ALA A 153 -11.02 -4.34 -12.31
CA ALA A 153 -11.62 -5.66 -12.14
C ALA A 153 -13.16 -5.65 -12.11
N GLY A 154 -13.78 -4.46 -12.20
CA GLY A 154 -15.24 -4.34 -12.29
C GLY A 154 -15.95 -4.03 -10.96
N VAL A 155 -15.22 -3.83 -9.87
CA VAL A 155 -15.80 -3.41 -8.59
C VAL A 155 -16.34 -1.97 -8.72
N ILE A 156 -17.56 -1.73 -8.25
CA ILE A 156 -18.16 -0.40 -8.24
C ILE A 156 -17.78 0.31 -6.94
N MET A 157 -17.15 1.48 -7.06
CA MET A 157 -16.80 2.34 -5.92
C MET A 157 -17.47 3.70 -6.06
N ARG A 158 -18.20 4.14 -5.03
CA ARG A 158 -18.81 5.47 -4.98
C ARG A 158 -17.91 6.42 -4.22
N LEU A 159 -17.53 7.56 -4.82
CA LEU A 159 -16.61 8.54 -4.26
C LEU A 159 -15.31 7.86 -3.74
N PRO A 160 -14.53 7.20 -4.60
CA PRO A 160 -13.42 6.35 -4.21
C PRO A 160 -12.37 7.04 -3.34
N ASP A 161 -12.23 8.35 -3.42
CA ASP A 161 -11.28 9.12 -2.58
C ASP A 161 -11.61 9.07 -1.08
N THR A 162 -12.85 8.69 -0.73
CA THR A 162 -13.30 8.54 0.66
C THR A 162 -13.23 7.10 1.18
N ILE A 163 -12.86 6.16 0.33
CA ILE A 163 -12.75 4.74 0.65
C ILE A 163 -11.31 4.42 1.02
N TYR A 164 -11.13 3.67 2.11
CA TYR A 164 -9.83 3.17 2.55
C TYR A 164 -9.76 1.65 2.44
N ILE A 165 -8.71 1.11 1.79
CA ILE A 165 -8.54 -0.32 1.55
C ILE A 165 -7.11 -0.72 1.85
N GLU A 166 -6.90 -1.67 2.77
CA GLU A 166 -5.58 -2.26 3.03
C GLU A 166 -5.17 -3.29 1.96
N GLU A 167 -3.87 -3.46 1.77
CA GLU A 167 -3.30 -4.34 0.71
C GLU A 167 -3.76 -5.79 0.78
N GLY A 168 -4.07 -6.31 1.98
CA GLY A 168 -4.51 -7.70 2.18
C GLY A 168 -5.94 -7.98 1.75
N VAL A 169 -6.72 -6.94 1.44
CA VAL A 169 -8.13 -7.05 1.10
C VAL A 169 -8.32 -7.65 -0.30
N GLN A 170 -9.33 -8.52 -0.42
CA GLN A 170 -9.77 -9.11 -1.68
C GLN A 170 -11.21 -8.70 -1.97
N ILE A 171 -11.49 -8.21 -3.18
CA ILE A 171 -12.84 -7.85 -3.61
C ILE A 171 -13.10 -8.53 -4.96
N GLU A 172 -14.14 -9.35 -5.02
CA GLU A 172 -14.47 -10.16 -6.19
C GLU A 172 -15.95 -9.97 -6.61
N GLY A 173 -16.25 -10.33 -7.85
CA GLY A 173 -17.60 -10.37 -8.39
C GLY A 173 -18.26 -9.00 -8.51
N GLU A 174 -19.60 -8.97 -8.51
CA GLU A 174 -20.40 -7.74 -8.63
C GLU A 174 -20.50 -7.00 -7.28
N SER A 175 -19.36 -6.60 -6.71
CA SER A 175 -19.33 -5.92 -5.42
C SER A 175 -19.44 -4.41 -5.57
N ILE A 176 -20.15 -3.77 -4.62
CA ILE A 176 -20.35 -2.33 -4.55
C ILE A 176 -19.82 -1.82 -3.21
N ILE A 177 -18.90 -0.86 -3.26
CA ILE A 177 -18.31 -0.21 -2.09
C ILE A 177 -18.72 1.26 -2.10
N GLU A 178 -19.44 1.69 -1.08
CA GLU A 178 -19.91 3.08 -0.97
C GLU A 178 -18.89 3.99 -0.28
N ASN A 179 -19.13 5.27 -0.30
CA ASN A 179 -18.27 6.29 0.30
C ASN A 179 -18.05 6.07 1.81
N GLY A 180 -16.86 6.44 2.28
CA GLY A 180 -16.44 6.36 3.69
C GLY A 180 -16.26 4.95 4.23
N VAL A 181 -16.31 3.93 3.39
CA VAL A 181 -16.06 2.53 3.79
C VAL A 181 -14.58 2.33 4.09
N SER A 182 -14.29 1.54 5.14
CA SER A 182 -12.95 1.05 5.44
C SER A 182 -12.92 -0.48 5.36
N LEU A 183 -12.05 -1.02 4.52
CA LEU A 183 -11.80 -2.45 4.38
C LEU A 183 -10.38 -2.75 4.87
N LEU A 184 -10.27 -3.57 5.91
CA LEU A 184 -9.05 -3.73 6.70
C LEU A 184 -8.60 -5.19 6.77
N GLY A 185 -7.30 -5.38 7.01
CA GLY A 185 -6.68 -6.68 7.21
C GLY A 185 -6.79 -7.56 5.96
N ASN A 186 -7.08 -8.83 6.17
CA ASN A 186 -7.26 -9.82 5.10
C ASN A 186 -8.75 -10.07 4.78
N SER A 187 -9.56 -9.00 4.77
CA SER A 187 -10.99 -9.11 4.50
C SER A 187 -11.26 -9.57 3.06
N LYS A 188 -12.26 -10.45 2.90
CA LYS A 188 -12.72 -10.92 1.59
C LYS A 188 -14.18 -10.54 1.36
N ILE A 189 -14.44 -9.80 0.27
CA ILE A 189 -15.76 -9.32 -0.14
C ILE A 189 -16.10 -9.94 -1.50
N VAL A 190 -17.22 -10.65 -1.58
CA VAL A 190 -17.64 -11.32 -2.82
C VAL A 190 -19.12 -11.03 -3.09
N ASN A 191 -19.44 -10.53 -4.29
CA ASN A 191 -20.82 -10.23 -4.71
C ASN A 191 -21.63 -9.47 -3.65
N SER A 192 -21.02 -8.50 -2.99
CA SER A 192 -21.59 -7.90 -1.78
C SER A 192 -21.65 -6.38 -1.86
N HIS A 193 -22.58 -5.78 -1.12
CA HIS A 193 -22.77 -4.34 -1.06
C HIS A 193 -22.37 -3.82 0.31
N ILE A 194 -21.23 -3.13 0.39
CA ILE A 194 -20.76 -2.47 1.61
C ILE A 194 -21.17 -1.00 1.54
N LYS A 195 -22.14 -0.65 2.38
CA LYS A 195 -22.79 0.68 2.37
C LYS A 195 -22.01 1.69 3.18
N THR A 196 -22.33 2.94 2.95
CA THR A 196 -21.69 4.15 3.49
C THR A 196 -21.21 4.01 4.95
N ASN A 197 -19.96 4.42 5.20
CA ASN A 197 -19.31 4.48 6.52
C ASN A 197 -19.26 3.15 7.28
N SER A 198 -19.37 2.02 6.60
CA SER A 198 -19.19 0.71 7.22
C SER A 198 -17.71 0.32 7.30
N VAL A 199 -17.38 -0.50 8.28
CA VAL A 199 -16.03 -1.03 8.49
C VAL A 199 -16.06 -2.55 8.46
N VAL A 200 -15.19 -3.17 7.65
CA VAL A 200 -15.00 -4.62 7.60
C VAL A 200 -13.54 -4.93 7.85
N GLU A 201 -13.27 -5.75 8.84
CA GLU A 201 -11.90 -6.05 9.30
C GLU A 201 -11.72 -7.58 9.46
N ASP A 202 -10.65 -8.14 8.84
CA ASP A 202 -10.29 -9.56 8.92
C ASP A 202 -11.50 -10.53 8.87
N SER A 203 -12.38 -10.33 7.91
CA SER A 203 -13.69 -10.99 7.84
C SER A 203 -14.08 -11.37 6.41
N ILE A 204 -15.00 -12.28 6.26
CA ILE A 204 -15.50 -12.76 4.97
C ILE A 204 -16.96 -12.34 4.81
N VAL A 205 -17.26 -11.68 3.67
CA VAL A 205 -18.62 -11.21 3.33
C VAL A 205 -18.97 -11.68 1.91
N VAL A 206 -19.93 -12.58 1.81
CA VAL A 206 -20.34 -13.21 0.55
C VAL A 206 -21.83 -13.04 0.33
N ASP A 207 -22.25 -12.63 -0.88
CA ASP A 207 -23.66 -12.47 -1.28
C ASP A 207 -24.50 -11.67 -0.25
N SER A 208 -23.89 -10.67 0.38
CA SER A 208 -24.42 -10.00 1.57
C SER A 208 -24.43 -8.48 1.43
N ASP A 209 -25.19 -7.80 2.27
CA ASP A 209 -25.12 -6.35 2.36
C ASP A 209 -24.88 -5.91 3.81
N VAL A 210 -24.00 -4.89 3.96
CA VAL A 210 -23.53 -4.38 5.25
C VAL A 210 -23.72 -2.87 5.32
N GLY A 211 -24.39 -2.42 6.36
CA GLY A 211 -24.54 -1.00 6.66
C GLY A 211 -25.85 -0.35 6.16
N PRO A 212 -25.90 0.99 6.16
CA PRO A 212 -24.78 1.90 6.47
C PRO A 212 -24.33 1.83 7.93
N MET A 213 -23.08 2.26 8.19
CA MET A 213 -22.47 2.30 9.54
C MET A 213 -22.52 0.93 10.26
N GLY A 214 -22.37 -0.17 9.51
CA GLY A 214 -22.17 -1.50 10.05
C GLY A 214 -20.70 -1.74 10.40
N ARG A 215 -20.43 -2.51 11.46
CA ARG A 215 -19.07 -2.87 11.84
C ARG A 215 -18.89 -4.39 11.89
N ILE A 216 -18.14 -4.92 10.95
CA ILE A 216 -17.80 -6.35 10.90
C ILE A 216 -16.38 -6.50 11.44
N ARG A 217 -16.26 -7.09 12.62
CA ARG A 217 -15.00 -7.28 13.34
C ARG A 217 -14.38 -8.64 13.07
N PRO A 218 -13.07 -8.78 13.35
CA PRO A 218 -12.29 -9.97 13.02
C PRO A 218 -12.95 -11.31 13.36
N GLY A 219 -12.81 -12.24 12.41
CA GLY A 219 -13.31 -13.60 12.52
C GLY A 219 -14.80 -13.75 12.26
N SER A 220 -15.44 -12.74 11.64
CA SER A 220 -16.84 -12.85 11.22
C SER A 220 -16.95 -13.38 9.78
N GLU A 221 -17.93 -14.25 9.54
CA GLU A 221 -18.27 -14.79 8.23
C GLU A 221 -19.76 -14.56 7.95
N LEU A 222 -20.06 -13.79 6.93
CA LEU A 222 -21.41 -13.44 6.49
C LEU A 222 -21.66 -14.06 5.12
N ASN A 223 -22.74 -14.85 5.01
CA ASN A 223 -23.18 -15.42 3.76
C ASN A 223 -24.68 -15.15 3.59
N LYS A 224 -25.11 -14.55 2.48
CA LYS A 224 -26.50 -14.19 2.17
C LYS A 224 -27.19 -13.45 3.31
N THR A 225 -26.46 -12.55 3.97
CA THR A 225 -26.85 -11.92 5.23
C THR A 225 -27.05 -10.42 5.04
N HIS A 226 -28.08 -9.88 5.68
CA HIS A 226 -28.34 -8.45 5.77
C HIS A 226 -27.94 -7.90 7.14
N ILE A 227 -26.94 -7.04 7.16
CA ILE A 227 -26.50 -6.27 8.32
C ILE A 227 -26.87 -4.80 8.10
N GLY A 228 -27.72 -4.25 8.95
CA GLY A 228 -28.18 -2.86 8.84
C GLY A 228 -27.42 -1.87 9.72
N ASN A 229 -28.09 -0.74 10.02
CA ASN A 229 -27.49 0.38 10.73
C ASN A 229 -27.05 0.02 12.14
N PHE A 230 -25.79 0.40 12.47
CA PHE A 230 -25.22 0.26 13.81
C PHE A 230 -25.25 -1.18 14.36
N VAL A 231 -25.18 -2.14 13.47
CA VAL A 231 -24.99 -3.53 13.86
C VAL A 231 -23.50 -3.84 13.88
N GLU A 232 -23.04 -4.40 14.98
CA GLU A 232 -21.66 -4.85 15.15
C GLU A 232 -21.63 -6.38 15.24
N THR A 233 -20.70 -7.01 14.50
CA THR A 233 -20.44 -8.45 14.59
C THR A 233 -19.00 -8.68 15.01
N LYS A 234 -18.74 -9.78 15.74
CA LYS A 234 -17.40 -10.23 16.11
C LYS A 234 -17.36 -11.74 16.27
N LYS A 235 -16.50 -12.41 15.51
CA LYS A 235 -16.45 -13.90 15.52
C LYS A 235 -17.85 -14.50 15.34
N ALA A 236 -18.62 -13.92 14.43
CA ALA A 236 -20.01 -14.30 14.17
C ALA A 236 -20.07 -15.03 12.82
N ILE A 237 -20.68 -16.22 12.82
CA ILE A 237 -20.95 -16.98 11.61
C ILE A 237 -22.44 -16.82 11.30
N LEU A 238 -22.76 -16.02 10.27
CA LEU A 238 -24.12 -15.65 9.92
C LEU A 238 -24.47 -16.14 8.52
N ASN A 239 -25.47 -16.99 8.43
CA ASN A 239 -25.89 -17.57 7.16
C ASN A 239 -27.38 -17.31 6.91
N GLY A 240 -27.68 -16.46 5.92
CA GLY A 240 -29.07 -16.09 5.58
C GLY A 240 -29.81 -15.32 6.68
N VAL A 241 -29.11 -14.49 7.43
CA VAL A 241 -29.60 -13.78 8.61
C VAL A 241 -30.00 -12.34 8.25
N LYS A 242 -31.03 -11.82 8.91
CA LYS A 242 -31.39 -10.40 8.88
C LYS A 242 -31.21 -9.77 10.25
N ALA A 243 -30.30 -8.82 10.38
CA ALA A 243 -30.06 -7.99 11.57
C ALA A 243 -30.03 -6.51 11.15
N GLY A 244 -31.19 -5.85 11.21
CA GLY A 244 -31.37 -4.54 10.57
C GLY A 244 -30.87 -3.34 11.38
N HIS A 245 -30.81 -3.43 12.70
CA HIS A 245 -30.63 -2.24 13.54
C HIS A 245 -29.97 -2.57 14.89
N LEU A 246 -29.04 -1.68 15.33
CA LEU A 246 -28.60 -1.49 16.71
C LEU A 246 -28.38 -2.79 17.51
N SER A 247 -27.65 -3.74 16.97
CA SER A 247 -27.44 -5.06 17.62
C SER A 247 -25.95 -5.37 17.73
N TYR A 248 -25.59 -6.13 18.77
CA TYR A 248 -24.25 -6.72 18.90
C TYR A 248 -24.33 -8.24 18.81
N LEU A 249 -23.69 -8.80 17.78
CA LEU A 249 -23.64 -10.24 17.50
C LEU A 249 -22.21 -10.73 17.67
N GLY A 250 -21.84 -11.11 18.88
CA GLY A 250 -20.50 -11.56 19.24
C GLY A 250 -20.45 -13.04 19.59
N ASP A 251 -19.40 -13.73 19.15
CA ASP A 251 -19.14 -15.15 19.42
C ASP A 251 -20.41 -15.99 19.18
N CYS A 252 -21.03 -15.87 18.00
CA CYS A 252 -22.30 -16.54 17.70
C CYS A 252 -22.32 -17.25 16.35
N SER A 253 -23.23 -18.21 16.23
CA SER A 253 -23.59 -18.85 14.96
C SER A 253 -25.12 -18.75 14.79
N ILE A 254 -25.57 -18.15 13.68
CA ILE A 254 -26.99 -17.91 13.41
C ILE A 254 -27.32 -18.39 12.00
N ASP A 255 -28.37 -19.17 11.89
CA ASP A 255 -28.76 -19.87 10.67
C ASP A 255 -29.89 -19.20 9.89
N GLU A 256 -30.10 -19.72 8.68
CA GLU A 256 -30.94 -19.20 7.61
C GLU A 256 -32.39 -18.87 8.04
N GLY A 257 -32.89 -17.77 7.53
CA GLY A 257 -34.26 -17.30 7.78
C GLY A 257 -34.45 -16.67 9.15
N THR A 258 -33.41 -16.53 9.95
CA THR A 258 -33.50 -15.90 11.27
C THR A 258 -33.48 -14.40 11.14
N ASN A 259 -34.38 -13.74 11.87
CA ASN A 259 -34.44 -12.29 12.02
C ASN A 259 -34.07 -11.88 13.44
N ILE A 260 -33.11 -10.98 13.55
CA ILE A 260 -32.65 -10.40 14.81
C ILE A 260 -33.31 -9.03 15.01
N GLY A 261 -34.06 -8.89 16.09
CA GLY A 261 -34.71 -7.66 16.47
C GLY A 261 -33.72 -6.58 16.91
N CYS A 262 -34.19 -5.32 16.85
CA CYS A 262 -33.40 -4.17 17.27
C CYS A 262 -32.99 -4.26 18.76
N GLY A 263 -31.78 -3.85 19.11
CA GLY A 263 -31.30 -3.87 20.48
C GLY A 263 -30.83 -5.25 21.00
N THR A 264 -30.84 -6.27 20.15
CA THR A 264 -30.36 -7.62 20.55
C THR A 264 -28.87 -7.63 20.82
N ILE A 265 -28.50 -8.22 21.96
CA ILE A 265 -27.10 -8.39 22.37
C ILE A 265 -26.85 -9.87 22.71
N THR A 266 -25.97 -10.54 21.96
CA THR A 266 -25.45 -11.85 22.39
C THR A 266 -24.53 -11.64 23.58
N CYS A 267 -24.96 -12.03 24.79
CA CYS A 267 -24.19 -11.87 26.03
C CYS A 267 -23.04 -12.89 26.09
N ASN A 268 -22.03 -12.69 25.24
CA ASN A 268 -20.93 -13.62 25.00
C ASN A 268 -19.81 -13.59 26.06
N TYR A 269 -19.92 -12.74 27.09
CA TYR A 269 -18.90 -12.61 28.13
C TYR A 269 -19.53 -12.42 29.51
N ASP A 270 -19.15 -13.27 30.45
CA ASP A 270 -19.68 -13.28 31.83
C ASP A 270 -18.78 -12.55 32.84
N GLY A 271 -17.72 -11.87 32.35
CA GLY A 271 -16.71 -11.24 33.17
C GLY A 271 -15.43 -12.08 33.31
N VAL A 272 -15.49 -13.36 33.03
CA VAL A 272 -14.36 -14.32 33.12
C VAL A 272 -14.19 -15.12 31.83
N ASN A 273 -15.26 -15.75 31.36
CA ASN A 273 -15.25 -16.64 30.21
C ASN A 273 -16.05 -16.06 29.03
N LYS A 274 -15.72 -16.52 27.83
CA LYS A 274 -16.51 -16.27 26.63
C LYS A 274 -17.39 -17.47 26.32
N HIS A 275 -18.62 -17.18 25.94
CA HIS A 275 -19.64 -18.17 25.62
C HIS A 275 -20.13 -17.97 24.19
N GLN A 276 -20.41 -19.07 23.50
CA GLN A 276 -20.96 -19.04 22.16
C GLN A 276 -22.50 -19.08 22.22
N THR A 277 -23.15 -18.23 21.44
CA THR A 277 -24.59 -18.25 21.20
C THR A 277 -24.88 -19.00 19.89
N ILE A 278 -25.77 -19.97 19.91
CA ILE A 278 -26.18 -20.70 18.71
C ILE A 278 -27.68 -20.49 18.50
N ILE A 279 -28.07 -19.93 17.36
CA ILE A 279 -29.46 -19.72 16.95
C ILE A 279 -29.71 -20.49 15.66
N GLY A 280 -30.69 -21.38 15.66
CA GLY A 280 -31.04 -22.20 14.50
C GLY A 280 -31.79 -21.43 13.41
N LYS A 281 -32.39 -22.19 12.48
CA LYS A 281 -33.11 -21.63 11.33
C LYS A 281 -34.49 -21.08 11.70
N ASN A 282 -34.94 -20.05 10.94
CA ASN A 282 -36.30 -19.51 11.02
C ASN A 282 -36.69 -19.00 12.41
N VAL A 283 -35.74 -18.51 13.18
CA VAL A 283 -35.98 -17.91 14.49
C VAL A 283 -36.30 -16.46 14.37
N PHE A 284 -37.27 -15.97 15.10
CA PHE A 284 -37.54 -14.54 15.28
C PHE A 284 -37.14 -14.13 16.70
N VAL A 285 -36.08 -13.34 16.80
CA VAL A 285 -35.64 -12.74 18.07
C VAL A 285 -36.30 -11.39 18.20
N GLY A 286 -37.00 -11.13 19.31
CA GLY A 286 -37.66 -9.86 19.59
C GLY A 286 -36.63 -8.73 19.80
N SER A 287 -37.16 -7.51 19.90
CA SER A 287 -36.34 -6.34 20.23
C SER A 287 -35.90 -6.38 21.69
N ASP A 288 -34.72 -5.79 21.97
CA ASP A 288 -34.16 -5.67 23.33
C ASP A 288 -33.99 -7.03 24.06
N THR A 289 -33.52 -8.03 23.32
CA THR A 289 -33.25 -9.37 23.81
C THR A 289 -31.76 -9.57 24.10
#